data_519c70c4c6ac5ef395a15031f2c7b419
#
_entry.id   519c70c4c6ac5ef395a15031f2c7b419
#
_cell.length_a   1.000
_cell.length_b   1.000
_cell.length_c   1.000
_cell.angle_alpha   90.00
_cell.angle_beta   90.00
_cell.angle_gamma   90.00
#
_symmetry.space_group_name_H-M   'P 1'
#
loop_
_entity.id
_entity.type
_entity.pdbx_description
1 polymer ?
#
loop_
_entity_poly.entity_id
_entity_poly.type
_entity_poly.pdbx_seq_one_letter_code
_entity_poly.pdbx_strand_id
1 'polypeptide(L)'
;MARTAEIVFLAVPVFVGSAVTMSLGALMAWEGIISYPNWTSPAGGFFGYYAMAASIIVIGLGGWGIPSGVGILNTRQWARISTLIFGTISLLIAILGALEMFLDPRAGVSYMEGVYMGSVRPDMMALYGCLAAFGAFSLYFFNKESVKSQFLG
;
A
#
# COMPACT_ATOMS: atom_id res chain seq x y z
N MET A 1 29.35 -0.34 -13.96
CA MET A 1 28.94 0.53 -12.84
C MET A 1 27.55 1.13 -13.04
N ALA A 2 27.13 1.57 -14.24
CA ALA A 2 25.78 2.13 -14.48
C ALA A 2 24.65 1.14 -14.15
N ARG A 3 24.82 -0.14 -14.49
CA ARG A 3 23.82 -1.21 -14.21
C ARG A 3 23.48 -1.36 -12.73
N THR A 4 24.48 -1.22 -11.86
CA THR A 4 24.28 -1.35 -10.40
C THR A 4 23.48 -0.18 -9.82
N ALA A 5 23.71 1.04 -10.31
CA ALA A 5 22.99 2.23 -9.83
C ALA A 5 21.50 2.18 -10.20
N GLU A 6 21.17 1.72 -11.41
CA GLU A 6 19.79 1.57 -11.88
C GLU A 6 19.00 0.57 -11.03
N ILE A 7 19.63 -0.59 -10.72
CA ILE A 7 19.01 -1.63 -9.87
C ILE A 7 18.76 -1.12 -8.45
N VAL A 8 19.74 -0.43 -7.86
CA VAL A 8 19.58 0.16 -6.53
C VAL A 8 18.46 1.22 -6.53
N PHE A 9 18.40 2.06 -7.56
CA PHE A 9 17.35 3.04 -7.72
C PHE A 9 15.95 2.40 -7.78
N LEU A 10 15.82 1.22 -8.40
CA LEU A 10 14.57 0.47 -8.47
C LEU A 10 14.20 -0.24 -7.16
N ALA A 11 15.21 -0.69 -6.40
CA ALA A 11 14.98 -1.41 -5.14
C ALA A 11 14.57 -0.48 -3.99
N VAL A 12 15.11 0.74 -3.94
CA VAL A 12 14.84 1.70 -2.85
C VAL A 12 13.34 2.00 -2.70
N PRO A 13 12.57 2.36 -3.73
CA PRO A 13 11.13 2.59 -3.59
C PRO A 13 10.36 1.36 -3.10
N VAL A 14 10.80 0.15 -3.43
CA VAL A 14 10.18 -1.09 -2.98
C VAL A 14 10.41 -1.29 -1.48
N PHE A 15 11.63 -1.06 -0.97
CA PHE A 15 11.91 -1.13 0.46
C PHE A 15 11.18 -0.05 1.25
N VAL A 16 11.20 1.20 0.76
CA VAL A 16 10.50 2.32 1.40
C VAL A 16 9.00 2.06 1.42
N GLY A 17 8.43 1.64 0.29
CA GLY A 17 7.01 1.28 0.18
C GLY A 17 6.64 0.14 1.13
N SER A 18 7.49 -0.88 1.25
CA SER A 18 7.30 -1.99 2.19
C SER A 18 7.28 -1.52 3.64
N ALA A 19 8.24 -0.70 4.04
CA ALA A 19 8.31 -0.17 5.40
C ALA A 19 7.09 0.71 5.72
N VAL A 20 6.68 1.57 4.81
CA VAL A 20 5.48 2.41 4.96
C VAL A 20 4.23 1.54 5.07
N THR A 21 4.06 0.53 4.20
CA THR A 21 2.90 -0.36 4.22
C THR A 21 2.84 -1.17 5.52
N MET A 22 3.96 -1.70 6.01
CA MET A 22 4.01 -2.39 7.30
C MET A 22 3.65 -1.47 8.47
N SER A 23 4.15 -0.23 8.46
CA SER A 23 3.86 0.76 9.51
C SER A 23 2.37 1.13 9.51
N LEU A 24 1.78 1.32 8.33
CA LEU A 24 0.33 1.57 8.19
C LEU A 24 -0.50 0.40 8.71
N GLY A 25 -0.14 -0.84 8.36
CA GLY A 25 -0.82 -2.03 8.88
C GLY A 25 -0.71 -2.14 10.40
N ALA A 26 0.44 -1.81 10.99
CA ALA A 26 0.62 -1.80 12.44
C ALA A 26 -0.23 -0.71 13.12
N LEU A 27 -0.33 0.48 12.51
CA LEU A 27 -1.21 1.56 13.00
C LEU A 27 -2.68 1.16 12.91
N MET A 28 -3.12 0.55 11.81
CA MET A 28 -4.50 0.04 11.67
C MET A 28 -4.83 -1.03 12.72
N ALA A 29 -3.88 -1.93 13.04
CA ALA A 29 -4.07 -2.92 14.10
C ALA A 29 -4.19 -2.24 15.47
N TRP A 30 -3.35 -1.26 15.74
CA TRP A 30 -3.39 -0.48 16.99
C TRP A 30 -4.70 0.28 17.15
N GLU A 31 -5.17 0.97 16.10
CA GLU A 31 -6.46 1.66 16.11
C GLU A 31 -7.61 0.68 16.29
N GLY A 32 -7.58 -0.48 15.63
CA GLY A 32 -8.57 -1.53 15.78
C GLY A 32 -8.69 -2.03 17.24
N ILE A 33 -7.57 -2.18 17.94
CA ILE A 33 -7.53 -2.61 19.34
C ILE A 33 -8.11 -1.52 20.27
N ILE A 34 -7.73 -0.25 20.06
CA ILE A 34 -8.12 0.86 20.94
C ILE A 34 -9.57 1.30 20.69
N SER A 35 -9.96 1.44 19.42
CA SER A 35 -11.26 2.01 19.06
C SER A 35 -12.42 1.03 19.26
N TYR A 36 -12.13 -0.29 19.34
CA TYR A 36 -13.14 -1.33 19.52
C TYR A 36 -12.88 -2.19 20.77
N PRO A 37 -12.77 -1.60 21.97
CA PRO A 37 -12.46 -2.37 23.19
C PRO A 37 -13.58 -3.37 23.56
N ASN A 38 -14.81 -3.14 23.10
CA ASN A 38 -15.96 -4.00 23.36
C ASN A 38 -16.15 -5.09 22.29
N TRP A 39 -15.16 -5.95 22.14
CA TRP A 39 -15.19 -7.12 21.23
C TRP A 39 -16.36 -8.08 21.48
N THR A 40 -16.99 -7.98 22.65
CA THR A 40 -18.14 -8.79 23.05
C THR A 40 -19.47 -8.28 22.49
N SER A 41 -19.54 -7.02 22.02
CA SER A 41 -20.74 -6.52 21.35
C SER A 41 -20.79 -6.99 19.89
N PRO A 42 -21.96 -7.35 19.33
CA PRO A 42 -22.05 -7.83 17.95
C PRO A 42 -21.46 -6.85 16.93
N ALA A 43 -21.70 -5.56 17.09
CA ALA A 43 -21.17 -4.53 16.20
C ALA A 43 -19.66 -4.28 16.42
N GLY A 44 -19.21 -4.12 17.67
CA GLY A 44 -17.82 -3.88 18.01
C GLY A 44 -16.92 -5.06 17.65
N GLY A 45 -17.39 -6.29 17.87
CA GLY A 45 -16.70 -7.51 17.48
C GLY A 45 -16.50 -7.59 15.97
N PHE A 46 -17.55 -7.35 15.18
CA PHE A 46 -17.46 -7.40 13.72
C PHE A 46 -16.44 -6.40 13.17
N PHE A 47 -16.52 -5.13 13.56
CA PHE A 47 -15.58 -4.09 13.08
C PHE A 47 -14.16 -4.32 13.59
N GLY A 48 -13.99 -4.76 14.83
CA GLY A 48 -12.67 -5.10 15.37
C GLY A 48 -12.00 -6.24 14.61
N TYR A 49 -12.72 -7.34 14.35
CA TYR A 49 -12.20 -8.46 13.54
C TYR A 49 -11.87 -8.05 12.12
N TYR A 50 -12.71 -7.23 11.49
CA TYR A 50 -12.45 -6.70 10.15
C TYR A 50 -11.19 -5.84 10.11
N ALA A 51 -11.04 -4.92 11.07
CA ALA A 51 -9.86 -4.07 11.17
C ALA A 51 -8.58 -4.89 11.38
N MET A 52 -8.63 -5.92 12.25
CA MET A 52 -7.49 -6.81 12.45
C MET A 52 -7.16 -7.65 11.23
N ALA A 53 -8.15 -8.22 10.56
CA ALA A 53 -7.93 -8.99 9.34
C ALA A 53 -7.30 -8.11 8.24
N ALA A 54 -7.82 -6.90 8.06
CA ALA A 54 -7.27 -5.94 7.11
C ALA A 54 -5.82 -5.56 7.45
N SER A 55 -5.51 -5.30 8.73
CA SER A 55 -4.16 -4.97 9.16
C SER A 55 -3.16 -6.10 8.94
N ILE A 56 -3.55 -7.35 9.19
CA ILE A 56 -2.70 -8.53 8.92
C ILE A 56 -2.39 -8.63 7.43
N ILE A 57 -3.38 -8.40 6.56
CA ILE A 57 -3.18 -8.39 5.11
C ILE A 57 -2.20 -7.28 4.72
N VAL A 58 -2.37 -6.07 5.23
CA VAL A 58 -1.50 -4.91 4.93
C VAL A 58 -0.08 -5.16 5.42
N ILE A 59 0.11 -5.68 6.63
CA ILE A 59 1.43 -6.07 7.15
C ILE A 59 2.06 -7.17 6.28
N GLY A 60 1.28 -8.18 5.90
CA GLY A 60 1.75 -9.26 5.03
C GLY A 60 2.21 -8.75 3.67
N LEU A 61 1.45 -7.85 3.06
CA LEU A 61 1.81 -7.20 1.80
C LEU A 61 3.10 -6.38 1.92
N GLY A 62 3.22 -5.57 2.98
CA GLY A 62 4.45 -4.83 3.26
C GLY A 62 5.64 -5.77 3.50
N GLY A 63 5.46 -6.82 4.29
CA GLY A 63 6.46 -7.84 4.55
C GLY A 63 6.95 -8.55 3.28
N TRP A 64 6.06 -8.82 2.33
CA TRP A 64 6.42 -9.40 1.04
C TRP A 64 7.29 -8.47 0.17
N GLY A 65 7.20 -7.18 0.33
CA GLY A 65 8.03 -6.21 -0.39
C GLY A 65 9.52 -6.31 -0.03
N ILE A 66 9.87 -6.75 1.18
CA ILE A 66 11.28 -6.92 1.60
C ILE A 66 11.99 -7.97 0.74
N PRO A 67 11.53 -9.25 0.65
CA PRO A 67 12.15 -10.23 -0.24
C PRO A 67 12.09 -9.80 -1.70
N SER A 68 11.04 -9.08 -2.13
CA SER A 68 10.97 -8.54 -3.49
C SER A 68 12.09 -7.52 -3.75
N GLY A 69 12.36 -6.60 -2.82
CA GLY A 69 13.47 -5.65 -2.90
C GLY A 69 14.83 -6.34 -2.98
N VAL A 70 15.08 -7.36 -2.13
CA VAL A 70 16.29 -8.19 -2.19
C VAL A 70 16.39 -8.94 -3.52
N GLY A 71 15.28 -9.46 -4.02
CA GLY A 71 15.22 -10.13 -5.31
C GLY A 71 15.54 -9.20 -6.48
N ILE A 72 15.12 -7.93 -6.42
CA ILE A 72 15.47 -6.89 -7.41
C ILE A 72 16.98 -6.64 -7.39
N LEU A 73 17.58 -6.45 -6.20
CA LEU A 73 19.04 -6.27 -6.08
C LEU A 73 19.83 -7.44 -6.69
N ASN A 74 19.29 -8.65 -6.58
CA ASN A 74 19.85 -9.87 -7.14
C ASN A 74 19.38 -10.16 -8.58
N THR A 75 18.70 -9.23 -9.24
CA THR A 75 18.17 -9.34 -10.62
C THR A 75 17.28 -10.58 -10.84
N ARG A 76 16.55 -11.02 -9.82
CA ARG A 76 15.68 -12.19 -9.92
C ARG A 76 14.38 -11.85 -10.64
N GLN A 77 14.06 -12.62 -11.69
CA GLN A 77 12.86 -12.39 -12.50
C GLN A 77 11.56 -12.41 -11.67
N TRP A 78 11.46 -13.31 -10.70
CA TRP A 78 10.27 -13.37 -9.83
C TRP A 78 10.03 -12.07 -9.05
N ALA A 79 11.09 -11.39 -8.63
CA ALA A 79 10.97 -10.14 -7.88
C ALA A 79 10.43 -9.01 -8.77
N ARG A 80 10.83 -8.96 -10.04
CA ARG A 80 10.27 -8.05 -11.03
C ARG A 80 8.77 -8.29 -11.22
N ILE A 81 8.36 -9.56 -11.43
CA ILE A 81 6.96 -9.95 -11.60
C ILE A 81 6.15 -9.60 -10.34
N SER A 82 6.67 -9.93 -9.18
CA SER A 82 6.07 -9.58 -7.89
C SER A 82 5.83 -8.08 -7.76
N THR A 83 6.84 -7.25 -8.05
CA THR A 83 6.71 -5.79 -7.97
C THR A 83 5.70 -5.23 -8.97
N LEU A 84 5.62 -5.80 -10.18
CA LEU A 84 4.58 -5.44 -11.16
C LEU A 84 3.18 -5.76 -10.65
N ILE A 85 2.97 -6.94 -10.05
CA ILE A 85 1.69 -7.34 -9.46
C ILE A 85 1.31 -6.36 -8.35
N PHE A 86 2.22 -6.07 -7.42
CA PHE A 86 1.96 -5.11 -6.33
C PHE A 86 1.71 -3.70 -6.84
N GLY A 87 2.47 -3.25 -7.84
CA GLY A 87 2.25 -1.96 -8.47
C GLY A 87 0.86 -1.85 -9.11
N THR A 88 0.41 -2.92 -9.78
CA THR A 88 -0.94 -2.98 -10.37
C THR A 88 -2.02 -2.94 -9.29
N ILE A 89 -1.88 -3.74 -8.23
CA ILE A 89 -2.83 -3.75 -7.10
C ILE A 89 -2.88 -2.37 -6.44
N SER A 90 -1.73 -1.75 -6.17
CA SER A 90 -1.65 -0.42 -5.55
C SER A 90 -2.35 0.64 -6.41
N LEU A 91 -2.17 0.59 -7.73
CA LEU A 91 -2.83 1.51 -8.65
C LEU A 91 -4.35 1.30 -8.67
N LEU A 92 -4.80 0.04 -8.68
CA LEU A 92 -6.23 -0.26 -8.61
C LEU A 92 -6.86 0.22 -7.31
N ILE A 93 -6.21 0.01 -6.16
CA ILE A 93 -6.69 0.51 -4.87
C ILE A 93 -6.76 2.04 -4.87
N ALA A 94 -5.75 2.72 -5.42
CA ALA A 94 -5.73 4.17 -5.52
C ALA A 94 -6.89 4.70 -6.40
N ILE A 95 -7.14 4.05 -7.54
CA ILE A 95 -8.24 4.44 -8.44
C ILE A 95 -9.59 4.20 -7.77
N LEU A 96 -9.80 3.03 -7.16
CA LEU A 96 -11.06 2.71 -6.48
C LEU A 96 -11.32 3.64 -5.29
N GLY A 97 -10.30 3.93 -4.48
CA GLY A 97 -10.41 4.86 -3.37
C GLY A 97 -10.68 6.31 -3.82
N ALA A 98 -10.02 6.75 -4.89
CA ALA A 98 -10.32 8.06 -5.49
C ALA A 98 -11.76 8.10 -6.04
N LEU A 99 -12.21 7.04 -6.70
CA LEU A 99 -13.57 6.94 -7.25
C LEU A 99 -14.61 6.97 -6.12
N GLU A 100 -14.38 6.25 -5.02
CA GLU A 100 -15.24 6.28 -3.84
C GLU A 100 -15.38 7.70 -3.29
N MET A 101 -14.27 8.44 -3.17
CA MET A 101 -14.30 9.85 -2.72
C MET A 101 -15.06 10.77 -3.67
N PHE A 102 -15.07 10.48 -4.98
CA PHE A 102 -15.82 11.26 -5.98
C PHE A 102 -17.31 10.92 -5.96
N LEU A 103 -17.66 9.64 -5.78
CA LEU A 103 -19.05 9.16 -5.82
C LEU A 103 -19.80 9.41 -4.50
N ASP A 104 -19.09 9.31 -3.37
CA ASP A 104 -19.61 9.63 -2.06
C ASP A 104 -18.72 10.68 -1.37
N PRO A 105 -19.05 11.97 -1.51
CA PRO A 105 -18.31 13.05 -0.85
C PRO A 105 -18.28 12.91 0.69
N ARG A 106 -19.12 12.04 1.26
CA ARG A 106 -19.17 11.75 2.70
C ARG A 106 -18.17 10.67 3.11
N ALA A 107 -17.72 9.83 2.20
CA ALA A 107 -16.74 8.77 2.48
C ALA A 107 -15.38 9.31 3.00
N GLY A 108 -15.06 10.57 2.69
CA GLY A 108 -13.87 11.27 3.18
C GLY A 108 -14.10 12.12 4.43
N VAL A 109 -15.28 12.07 5.05
CA VAL A 109 -15.64 12.95 6.19
C VAL A 109 -15.43 12.22 7.51
N SER A 110 -14.64 12.82 8.38
CA SER A 110 -14.46 12.33 9.76
C SER A 110 -15.70 12.62 10.60
N TYR A 111 -16.32 11.59 11.16
CA TYR A 111 -17.38 11.75 12.16
C TYR A 111 -16.74 11.84 13.55
N MET A 112 -16.70 13.02 14.14
CA MET A 112 -16.43 13.20 15.55
C MET A 112 -17.71 13.63 16.26
N GLU A 113 -18.17 12.80 17.21
CA GLU A 113 -19.31 13.09 18.12
C GLU A 113 -20.62 13.53 17.44
N GLY A 114 -20.94 12.97 16.27
CA GLY A 114 -22.19 13.28 15.56
C GLY A 114 -22.21 14.62 14.83
N VAL A 115 -21.10 15.35 14.80
CA VAL A 115 -20.95 16.60 14.06
C VAL A 115 -20.22 16.35 12.75
N TYR A 116 -20.84 16.74 11.64
CA TYR A 116 -20.18 16.76 10.32
C TYR A 116 -19.03 17.77 10.32
N MET A 117 -17.82 17.32 10.48
CA MET A 117 -16.65 18.12 10.10
C MET A 117 -16.37 17.88 8.61
N GLY A 118 -16.84 18.80 7.78
CA GLY A 118 -16.74 18.74 6.32
C GLY A 118 -15.32 18.94 5.76
N SER A 119 -14.33 18.26 6.33
CA SER A 119 -12.98 18.26 5.80
C SER A 119 -12.71 16.93 5.10
N VAL A 120 -12.42 17.01 3.81
CA VAL A 120 -11.79 15.90 3.07
C VAL A 120 -10.60 15.42 3.89
N ARG A 121 -10.52 14.15 4.18
CA ARG A 121 -9.41 13.55 4.95
C ARG A 121 -8.11 13.65 4.15
N PRO A 122 -7.24 14.62 4.43
CA PRO A 122 -6.00 14.82 3.65
C PRO A 122 -5.04 13.64 3.77
N ASP A 123 -5.12 12.87 4.87
CA ASP A 123 -4.39 11.64 5.10
C ASP A 123 -4.74 10.55 4.06
N MET A 124 -6.04 10.38 3.76
CA MET A 124 -6.49 9.42 2.74
C MET A 124 -6.09 9.85 1.33
N MET A 125 -6.20 11.14 1.01
CA MET A 125 -5.73 11.66 -0.28
C MET A 125 -4.23 11.43 -0.46
N ALA A 126 -3.44 11.70 0.57
CA ALA A 126 -2.00 11.44 0.55
C ALA A 126 -1.70 9.95 0.36
N LEU A 127 -2.43 9.07 1.06
CA LEU A 127 -2.29 7.62 0.93
C LEU A 127 -2.56 7.14 -0.50
N TYR A 128 -3.71 7.53 -1.07
CA TYR A 128 -4.06 7.15 -2.45
C TYR A 128 -3.09 7.76 -3.47
N GLY A 129 -2.61 8.98 -3.24
CA GLY A 129 -1.56 9.60 -4.04
C GLY A 129 -0.25 8.81 -4.02
N CYS A 130 0.19 8.37 -2.84
CA CYS A 130 1.38 7.53 -2.69
C CYS A 130 1.21 6.16 -3.37
N LEU A 131 0.05 5.51 -3.21
CA LEU A 131 -0.25 4.24 -3.88
C LEU A 131 -0.27 4.38 -5.40
N ALA A 132 -0.88 5.45 -5.92
CA ALA A 132 -0.89 5.74 -7.35
C ALA A 132 0.52 5.99 -7.89
N ALA A 133 1.31 6.80 -7.20
CA ALA A 133 2.69 7.09 -7.57
C ALA A 133 3.56 5.81 -7.60
N PHE A 134 3.46 4.97 -6.55
CA PHE A 134 4.17 3.69 -6.49
C PHE A 134 3.73 2.74 -7.60
N GLY A 135 2.42 2.64 -7.85
CA GLY A 135 1.87 1.79 -8.91
C GLY A 135 2.34 2.24 -10.30
N ALA A 136 2.22 3.52 -10.61
CA ALA A 136 2.68 4.09 -11.87
C ALA A 136 4.20 3.93 -12.07
N PHE A 137 4.99 4.21 -11.02
CA PHE A 137 6.43 4.00 -11.02
C PHE A 137 6.78 2.54 -11.34
N SER A 138 6.16 1.60 -10.64
CA SER A 138 6.41 0.16 -10.83
C SER A 138 6.08 -0.28 -12.25
N LEU A 139 4.91 0.10 -12.76
CA LEU A 139 4.50 -0.27 -14.12
C LEU A 139 5.39 0.36 -15.19
N TYR A 140 5.78 1.61 -15.02
CA TYR A 140 6.63 2.30 -16.00
C TYR A 140 8.04 1.71 -16.03
N PHE A 141 8.73 1.67 -14.88
CA PHE A 141 10.13 1.29 -14.85
C PHE A 141 10.36 -0.20 -15.07
N PHE A 142 9.56 -1.09 -14.47
CA PHE A 142 9.75 -2.54 -14.62
C PHE A 142 9.30 -3.09 -15.98
N ASN A 143 8.53 -2.32 -16.76
CA ASN A 143 8.22 -2.68 -18.16
C ASN A 143 9.21 -2.11 -19.19
N LYS A 144 10.10 -1.19 -18.79
CA LYS A 144 11.10 -0.64 -19.68
C LYS A 144 12.05 -1.75 -20.15
N GLU A 145 12.30 -1.84 -21.48
CA GLU A 145 13.11 -2.93 -22.06
C GLU A 145 14.54 -2.99 -21.49
N SER A 146 15.15 -1.83 -21.18
CA SER A 146 16.48 -1.77 -20.55
C SER A 146 16.51 -2.40 -19.16
N VAL A 147 15.41 -2.34 -18.42
CA VAL A 147 15.26 -2.95 -17.09
C VAL A 147 14.91 -4.43 -17.25
N LYS A 148 13.93 -4.74 -18.11
CA LYS A 148 13.48 -6.10 -18.39
C LYS A 148 14.63 -7.03 -18.80
N SER A 149 15.52 -6.56 -19.68
CA SER A 149 16.68 -7.34 -20.13
C SER A 149 17.67 -7.68 -19.02
N GLN A 150 17.72 -6.89 -17.93
CA GLN A 150 18.60 -7.16 -16.78
C GLN A 150 18.11 -8.34 -15.91
N PHE A 151 16.82 -8.68 -15.99
CA PHE A 151 16.21 -9.77 -15.25
C PHE A 151 16.08 -11.08 -16.07
N LEU A 152 16.35 -11.01 -17.37
CA LEU A 152 16.25 -12.16 -18.28
C LEU A 152 17.60 -12.83 -18.58
N GLY A 153 18.71 -12.21 -18.16
CA GLY A 153 20.07 -12.73 -18.29
C GLY A 153 20.52 -13.39 -17.01
#